data_fb6d87c1959a238faa0fe2797147cf6a
#
_entry.id   fb6d87c1959a238faa0fe2797147cf6a
#
_cell.length_a   1.000
_cell.length_b   1.000
_cell.length_c   1.000
_cell.angle_alpha   90.00
_cell.angle_beta   90.00
_cell.angle_gamma   90.00
#
_symmetry.space_group_name_H-M   'P 1'
#
loop_
_entity.id
_entity.type
_entity.pdbx_description
1 polymer ?
#
loop_
_entity_poly.entity_id
_entity_poly.type
_entity_poly.pdbx_seq_one_letter_code
_entity_poly.pdbx_strand_id
1 'polypeptide(L)'
;MPAPIIVVGHKNPDNDAICAAVGYACLKNELERRAAGDGQPARTYKPARLGPLPPESAWILEQNGLPAPEIIGHVYARVADVMTPDPISIGRDATLLEAGQLLRQH
;
A
#
# COMPACT_ATOMS: atom_id res chain seq x y z
N MET A 1 3.88 -8.48 10.10
CA MET A 1 2.68 -7.73 9.66
C MET A 1 2.85 -7.32 8.22
N PRO A 2 1.86 -7.56 7.38
CA PRO A 2 1.91 -7.05 6.02
C PRO A 2 1.88 -5.52 6.02
N ALA A 3 2.46 -4.92 5.01
CA ALA A 3 2.45 -3.47 4.86
C ALA A 3 1.01 -2.98 4.68
N PRO A 4 0.67 -1.77 5.16
CA PRO A 4 -0.66 -1.24 4.99
C PRO A 4 -0.99 -0.98 3.52
N ILE A 5 -2.26 -1.12 3.18
CA ILE A 5 -2.76 -0.79 1.85
C ILE A 5 -2.94 0.72 1.80
N ILE A 6 -2.29 1.36 0.83
CA ILE A 6 -2.36 2.80 0.69
C ILE A 6 -3.60 3.18 -0.11
N VAL A 7 -4.40 4.09 0.44
CA VAL A 7 -5.60 4.62 -0.23
C VAL A 7 -5.30 6.05 -0.62
N VAL A 8 -5.36 6.34 -1.90
CA VAL A 8 -4.95 7.64 -2.42
C VAL A 8 -5.88 8.09 -3.55
N GLY A 9 -6.06 9.41 -3.67
CA GLY A 9 -6.80 10.02 -4.78
C GLY A 9 -5.88 10.43 -5.92
N HIS A 10 -6.32 11.40 -6.73
CA HIS A 10 -5.55 11.85 -7.89
C HIS A 10 -4.37 12.74 -7.50
N LYS A 11 -3.51 13.03 -8.47
CA LYS A 11 -2.21 13.67 -8.28
C LYS A 11 -2.27 15.07 -7.65
N ASN A 12 -3.20 15.88 -8.07
CA ASN A 12 -3.40 17.21 -7.49
C ASN A 12 -4.66 17.16 -6.63
N PRO A 13 -4.54 16.78 -5.34
CA PRO A 13 -5.72 16.49 -4.55
C PRO A 13 -6.57 17.73 -4.28
N ASP A 14 -7.87 17.57 -4.47
CA ASP A 14 -8.86 18.53 -3.99
C ASP A 14 -9.46 18.00 -2.70
N ASN A 15 -10.42 18.74 -2.13
CA ASN A 15 -11.06 18.33 -0.89
C ASN A 15 -11.74 16.97 -1.02
N ASP A 16 -12.35 16.70 -2.17
CA ASP A 16 -13.03 15.44 -2.42
C ASP A 16 -12.05 14.26 -2.40
N ALA A 17 -10.88 14.41 -3.05
CA ALA A 17 -9.86 13.38 -3.06
C ALA A 17 -9.34 13.07 -1.66
N ILE A 18 -9.10 14.10 -0.84
CA ILE A 18 -8.61 13.92 0.53
C ILE A 18 -9.66 13.26 1.40
N CYS A 19 -10.90 13.76 1.38
CA CYS A 19 -11.96 13.21 2.20
C CYS A 19 -12.34 11.79 1.79
N ALA A 20 -12.32 11.49 0.50
CA ALA A 20 -12.60 10.14 0.01
C ALA A 20 -11.53 9.15 0.47
N ALA A 21 -10.25 9.52 0.40
CA ALA A 21 -9.17 8.64 0.85
C ALA A 21 -9.26 8.36 2.35
N VAL A 22 -9.48 9.39 3.16
CA VAL A 22 -9.62 9.25 4.61
C VAL A 22 -10.86 8.42 4.95
N GLY A 23 -12.00 8.73 4.33
CA GLY A 23 -13.25 8.02 4.60
C GLY A 23 -13.19 6.55 4.21
N TYR A 24 -12.65 6.25 3.04
CA TYR A 24 -12.52 4.87 2.57
C TYR A 24 -11.58 4.07 3.46
N ALA A 25 -10.42 4.65 3.84
CA ALA A 25 -9.50 3.98 4.73
C ALA A 25 -10.14 3.68 6.10
N CYS A 26 -10.87 4.65 6.64
CA CYS A 26 -11.57 4.47 7.91
C CYS A 26 -12.63 3.35 7.82
N LEU A 27 -13.42 3.33 6.74
CA LEU A 27 -14.42 2.31 6.53
C LEU A 27 -13.79 0.93 6.42
N LYS A 28 -12.76 0.78 5.63
CA LYS A 28 -12.11 -0.51 5.43
C LYS A 28 -11.45 -1.01 6.70
N ASN A 29 -10.82 -0.13 7.47
CA ASN A 29 -10.22 -0.51 8.75
C ASN A 29 -11.29 -0.99 9.72
N GLU A 30 -12.44 -0.33 9.76
CA GLU A 30 -13.54 -0.76 10.65
C GLU A 30 -14.10 -2.12 10.22
N LEU A 31 -14.26 -2.36 8.93
CA LEU A 31 -14.72 -3.65 8.42
C LEU A 31 -13.73 -4.77 8.76
N GLU A 32 -12.44 -4.52 8.60
CA GLU A 32 -11.41 -5.50 8.96
C GLU A 32 -11.39 -5.77 10.45
N ARG A 33 -11.57 -4.74 11.27
CA ARG A 33 -11.64 -4.88 12.73
C ARG A 33 -12.81 -5.77 13.13
N ARG A 34 -13.97 -5.56 12.55
CA ARG A 34 -15.17 -6.36 12.85
C ARG A 34 -15.01 -7.80 12.40
N ALA A 35 -14.40 -8.01 11.24
CA ALA A 35 -14.15 -9.36 10.73
C ALA A 35 -13.14 -10.12 11.58
N ALA A 36 -12.17 -9.43 12.17
CA ALA A 36 -11.15 -10.05 13.01
C ALA A 36 -11.64 -10.43 14.39
N GLY A 37 -12.72 -9.80 14.87
CA GLY A 37 -13.22 -10.01 16.23
C GLY A 37 -12.17 -9.65 17.27
N ASP A 38 -11.75 -10.63 18.09
CA ASP A 38 -10.72 -10.43 19.12
C ASP A 38 -9.29 -10.61 18.57
N GLY A 39 -9.15 -11.00 17.31
CA GLY A 39 -7.84 -11.19 16.68
C GLY A 39 -7.29 -9.93 16.06
N GLN A 40 -6.15 -10.06 15.39
CA GLN A 40 -5.55 -8.97 14.66
C GLN A 40 -6.18 -8.84 13.27
N PRO A 41 -6.46 -7.62 12.80
CA PRO A 41 -6.96 -7.44 11.44
C PRO A 41 -5.98 -8.01 10.42
N ALA A 42 -6.50 -8.67 9.38
CA ALA A 42 -5.69 -9.24 8.31
C ALA A 42 -5.01 -8.15 7.47
N ARG A 43 -5.68 -7.00 7.33
CA ARG A 43 -5.21 -5.87 6.51
C ARG A 43 -5.45 -4.57 7.24
N THR A 44 -4.58 -3.59 6.99
CA THR A 44 -4.77 -2.23 7.45
C THR A 44 -4.73 -1.30 6.25
N TYR A 45 -5.43 -0.19 6.34
CA TYR A 45 -5.56 0.79 5.26
C TYR A 45 -5.09 2.13 5.77
N LYS A 46 -4.30 2.83 4.97
CA LYS A 46 -3.72 4.11 5.36
C LYS A 46 -4.00 5.14 4.27
N PRO A 47 -4.64 6.27 4.60
CA PRO A 47 -4.85 7.31 3.60
C PRO A 47 -3.54 8.03 3.29
N ALA A 48 -3.38 8.43 2.04
CA ALA A 48 -2.22 9.19 1.59
C ALA A 48 -2.64 10.23 0.55
N ARG A 49 -1.74 11.13 0.23
CA ARG A 49 -1.99 12.17 -0.78
C ARG A 49 -0.78 12.32 -1.68
N LEU A 50 -1.04 12.71 -2.92
CA LEU A 50 0.00 12.86 -3.93
C LEU A 50 0.40 14.32 -4.15
N GLY A 51 -0.07 15.24 -3.33
CA GLY A 51 0.25 16.64 -3.46
C GLY A 51 -0.10 17.43 -2.21
N PRO A 52 -0.02 18.76 -2.27
CA PRO A 52 -0.28 19.62 -1.12
C PRO A 52 -1.70 19.43 -0.58
N LEU A 53 -1.83 19.50 0.74
CA LEU A 53 -3.13 19.41 1.40
C LEU A 53 -3.88 20.73 1.21
N PRO A 54 -5.09 20.71 0.61
CA PRO A 54 -5.87 21.94 0.48
C PRO A 54 -6.21 22.52 1.85
N PRO A 55 -6.22 23.85 2.01
CA PRO A 55 -6.57 24.46 3.31
C PRO A 55 -7.95 24.06 3.82
N GLU A 56 -8.91 23.90 2.92
CA GLU A 56 -10.25 23.45 3.25
C GLU A 56 -10.22 22.05 3.86
N SER A 57 -9.44 21.15 3.26
CA SER A 57 -9.29 19.79 3.78
C SER A 57 -8.61 19.77 5.14
N ALA A 58 -7.59 20.60 5.32
CA ALA A 58 -6.89 20.71 6.59
C ALA A 58 -7.84 21.15 7.70
N TRP A 59 -8.69 22.13 7.41
CA TRP A 59 -9.68 22.62 8.36
C TRP A 59 -10.69 21.53 8.74
N ILE A 60 -11.23 20.83 7.74
CA ILE A 60 -12.21 19.75 7.97
C ILE A 60 -11.62 18.63 8.82
N LEU A 61 -10.40 18.20 8.51
CA LEU A 61 -9.74 17.15 9.27
C LEU A 61 -9.49 17.57 10.71
N GLU A 62 -9.05 18.81 10.92
CA GLU A 62 -8.82 19.35 12.25
C GLU A 62 -10.12 19.40 13.08
N GLN A 63 -11.22 19.84 12.45
CA GLN A 63 -12.51 19.91 13.13
C GLN A 63 -13.03 18.54 13.57
N ASN A 64 -12.64 17.49 12.86
CA ASN A 64 -13.07 16.13 13.16
C ASN A 64 -12.01 15.32 13.93
N GLY A 65 -10.93 15.95 14.34
CA GLY A 65 -9.88 15.29 15.12
C GLY A 65 -9.14 14.20 14.33
N LEU A 66 -9.08 14.34 13.01
CA LEU A 66 -8.43 13.37 12.14
C LEU A 66 -7.05 13.85 11.70
N PRO A 67 -6.05 12.95 11.66
CA PRO A 67 -4.73 13.34 11.17
C PRO A 67 -4.73 13.57 9.66
N ALA A 68 -3.85 14.44 9.19
CA ALA A 68 -3.68 14.67 7.77
C ALA A 68 -3.08 13.43 7.10
N PRO A 69 -3.53 13.07 5.88
CA PRO A 69 -2.91 11.97 5.15
C PRO A 69 -1.44 12.24 4.86
N GLU A 70 -0.63 11.20 4.91
CA GLU A 70 0.78 11.30 4.62
C GLU A 70 1.01 11.56 3.13
N ILE A 71 1.99 12.40 2.81
CA ILE A 71 2.33 12.66 1.41
C ILE A 71 3.21 11.54 0.88
N ILE A 72 2.89 11.06 -0.33
CA ILE A 72 3.72 10.09 -1.03
C ILE A 72 4.13 10.70 -2.37
N GLY A 73 5.30 10.29 -2.90
CA GLY A 73 5.83 10.89 -4.12
C GLY A 73 5.12 10.44 -5.38
N HIS A 74 4.77 9.15 -5.44
CA HIS A 74 4.14 8.56 -6.62
C HIS A 74 3.54 7.20 -6.29
N VAL A 75 2.74 6.71 -7.22
CA VAL A 75 2.17 5.37 -7.16
C VAL A 75 2.62 4.51 -8.34
N TYR A 76 3.75 4.87 -8.95
CA TYR A 76 4.30 4.09 -10.06
C TYR A 76 4.72 2.71 -9.57
N ALA A 77 4.58 1.72 -10.44
CA ALA A 77 5.07 0.37 -10.14
C ALA A 77 6.58 0.40 -9.93
N ARG A 78 7.04 -0.35 -8.95
CA ARG A 78 8.46 -0.50 -8.66
C ARG A 78 8.89 -1.89 -9.08
N VAL A 79 10.21 -2.09 -9.20
CA VAL A 79 10.74 -3.42 -9.51
C VAL A 79 10.23 -4.45 -8.51
N ALA A 80 10.23 -4.09 -7.22
CA ALA A 80 9.75 -4.98 -6.17
C ALA A 80 8.28 -5.39 -6.35
N ASP A 81 7.45 -4.56 -7.01
CA ASP A 81 6.04 -4.84 -7.20
C ASP A 81 5.78 -5.87 -8.31
N VAL A 82 6.71 -6.01 -9.25
CA VAL A 82 6.53 -6.88 -10.43
C VAL A 82 7.53 -8.02 -10.51
N MET A 83 8.58 -7.99 -9.70
CA MET A 83 9.58 -9.05 -9.72
C MET A 83 9.06 -10.31 -9.03
N THR A 84 9.61 -11.47 -9.42
CA THR A 84 9.33 -12.71 -8.72
C THR A 84 10.08 -12.71 -7.39
N PRO A 85 9.39 -12.83 -6.25
CA PRO A 85 10.07 -12.95 -4.97
C PRO A 85 10.79 -14.29 -4.89
N ASP A 86 11.95 -14.30 -4.24
CA ASP A 86 12.75 -15.52 -4.04
C ASP A 86 13.01 -16.26 -5.36
N PRO A 87 13.62 -15.59 -6.36
CA PRO A 87 13.89 -16.25 -7.62
C PRO A 87 14.86 -17.40 -7.45
N ILE A 88 14.69 -18.44 -8.28
CA ILE A 88 15.60 -19.56 -8.31
C ILE A 88 16.92 -19.07 -8.96
N SER A 89 18.01 -19.24 -8.24
CA SER A 89 19.31 -18.79 -8.71
C SER A 89 20.32 -19.92 -8.70
N ILE A 90 21.34 -19.78 -9.53
CA ILE A 90 22.47 -20.72 -9.58
C ILE A 90 23.76 -19.94 -9.44
N GLY A 91 24.80 -20.62 -8.94
CA GLY A 91 26.11 -20.00 -8.84
C GLY A 91 26.71 -19.71 -10.21
N ARG A 92 27.62 -18.73 -10.24
CA ARG A 92 28.33 -18.34 -11.46
C ARG A 92 29.00 -19.53 -12.15
N ASP A 93 29.53 -20.44 -11.33
CA ASP A 93 30.34 -21.57 -11.82
C ASP A 93 29.52 -22.85 -12.03
N ALA A 94 28.17 -22.75 -11.93
CA ALA A 94 27.30 -23.89 -12.14
C ALA A 94 27.32 -24.31 -13.62
N THR A 95 27.20 -25.63 -13.89
CA THR A 95 27.18 -26.15 -15.23
C THR A 95 25.79 -26.02 -15.86
N LEU A 96 25.72 -26.16 -17.19
CA LEU A 96 24.44 -26.17 -17.90
C LEU A 96 23.56 -27.33 -17.43
N LEU A 97 24.20 -28.47 -17.11
CA LEU A 97 23.46 -29.63 -16.60
C LEU A 97 22.80 -29.31 -15.27
N GLU A 98 23.51 -28.65 -14.36
CA GLU A 98 22.97 -28.24 -13.06
C GLU A 98 21.82 -27.24 -13.23
N ALA A 99 21.95 -26.29 -14.14
CA ALA A 99 20.89 -25.34 -14.46
C ALA A 99 19.67 -26.06 -15.03
N GLY A 100 19.87 -27.01 -15.91
CA GLY A 100 18.80 -27.81 -16.50
C GLY A 100 18.05 -28.64 -15.45
N GLN A 101 18.79 -29.23 -14.52
CA GLN A 101 18.19 -30.00 -13.43
C GLN A 101 17.35 -29.12 -12.53
N LEU A 102 17.83 -27.91 -12.24
CA LEU A 102 17.10 -26.95 -11.42
C LEU A 102 15.80 -26.52 -12.11
N LEU A 103 15.85 -26.26 -13.43
CA LEU A 103 14.66 -25.91 -14.18
C LEU A 103 13.64 -27.05 -14.20
N ARG A 104 14.10 -28.28 -14.23
CA ARG A 104 13.24 -29.47 -14.27
C ARG A 104 12.50 -29.66 -12.94
N GLN A 105 13.09 -29.22 -11.80
CA GLN A 105 12.50 -29.31 -10.48
C GLN A 105 11.47 -28.21 -10.22
N HIS A 106 11.53 -27.13 -10.98
CA HIS A 106 10.71 -25.95 -10.81
C HIS A 106 10.10 -25.53 -12.15
#